data_c515fd3ef8c3f05be7999011f3fb23dc
#
_entry.id   c515fd3ef8c3f05be7999011f3fb23dc
#
_cell.length_a   1.000
_cell.length_b   1.000
_cell.length_c   1.000
_cell.angle_alpha   90.00
_cell.angle_beta   90.00
_cell.angle_gamma   90.00
#
_symmetry.space_group_name_H-M   'P 1'
#
loop_
_entity.id
_entity.type
_entity.pdbx_description
1 polymer ?
#
loop_
_entity_poly.entity_id
_entity_poly.type
_entity_poly.pdbx_seq_one_letter_code
_entity_poly.pdbx_strand_id
1 'polypeptide(L)'
;MNSKIILPLDNVSWESALGIMQKTKGLVWGYKIRKSVLERGLKVITEIKKFGNVMVDFKLYDIPSAMTESLKLHIEAGADITTIHCTAGYKPQSEGLSKNHIAGVTILTSMDQKHFNRYYQGGSLLKMVGRMAQDAQPHYEYLVCAAQDLENIQAVDIKKICPGIRPRWHLQDDDQQRTATPAEAVKNGADLLVIGRPILKAADIVGALERTNAEIAAVVA
;
A
#
# COMPACT_ATOMS: atom_id res chain seq x y z
N MET A 1 3.75 -17.94 10.12
CA MET A 1 4.14 -16.52 9.88
C MET A 1 2.94 -15.76 9.37
N ASN A 2 2.75 -14.52 9.82
CA ASN A 2 1.69 -13.67 9.24
C ASN A 2 2.12 -13.22 7.85
N SER A 3 1.25 -13.38 6.84
CA SER A 3 1.52 -12.93 5.48
C SER A 3 1.78 -11.42 5.42
N LYS A 4 2.68 -10.99 4.54
CA LYS A 4 2.98 -9.57 4.28
C LYS A 4 2.22 -9.02 3.05
N ILE A 5 1.34 -9.81 2.44
CA ILE A 5 0.71 -9.49 1.16
C ILE A 5 -0.61 -8.74 1.36
N ILE A 6 -0.77 -7.62 0.67
CA ILE A 6 -2.03 -6.89 0.49
C ILE A 6 -2.54 -7.13 -0.93
N LEU A 7 -3.75 -7.68 -1.08
CA LEU A 7 -4.40 -7.86 -2.38
C LEU A 7 -5.23 -6.62 -2.77
N PRO A 8 -4.93 -5.92 -3.88
CA PRO A 8 -5.75 -4.82 -4.36
C PRO A 8 -6.98 -5.34 -5.12
N LEU A 9 -8.18 -5.00 -4.67
CA LEU A 9 -9.44 -5.44 -5.26
C LEU A 9 -10.11 -4.39 -6.19
N ASP A 10 -9.35 -3.34 -6.57
CA ASP A 10 -9.90 -2.20 -7.33
C ASP A 10 -10.35 -2.53 -8.76
N ASN A 11 -9.80 -3.59 -9.37
CA ASN A 11 -10.02 -3.93 -10.78
C ASN A 11 -10.85 -5.21 -10.97
N VAL A 12 -11.63 -5.60 -9.98
CA VAL A 12 -12.53 -6.76 -10.03
C VAL A 12 -13.96 -6.37 -9.69
N SER A 13 -14.96 -7.14 -10.12
CA SER A 13 -16.33 -6.93 -9.68
C SER A 13 -16.49 -7.30 -8.19
N TRP A 14 -17.55 -6.83 -7.56
CA TRP A 14 -17.79 -7.15 -6.16
C TRP A 14 -17.96 -8.66 -5.92
N GLU A 15 -18.69 -9.35 -6.81
CA GLU A 15 -18.90 -10.80 -6.75
C GLU A 15 -17.56 -11.55 -6.85
N SER A 16 -16.69 -11.11 -7.79
CA SER A 16 -15.35 -11.66 -7.92
C SER A 16 -14.50 -11.37 -6.67
N ALA A 17 -14.59 -10.16 -6.12
CA ALA A 17 -13.89 -9.79 -4.90
C ALA A 17 -14.30 -10.66 -3.71
N LEU A 18 -15.59 -10.94 -3.53
CA LEU A 18 -16.06 -11.85 -2.50
C LEU A 18 -15.50 -13.26 -2.66
N GLY A 19 -15.53 -13.82 -3.89
CA GLY A 19 -14.96 -15.12 -4.17
C GLY A 19 -13.44 -15.19 -3.94
N ILE A 20 -12.71 -14.11 -4.26
CA ILE A 20 -11.27 -13.99 -3.98
C ILE A 20 -11.05 -13.97 -2.47
N MET A 21 -11.75 -13.13 -1.73
CA MET A 21 -11.58 -13.00 -0.28
C MET A 21 -11.88 -14.30 0.46
N GLN A 22 -12.92 -15.05 0.05
CA GLN A 22 -13.23 -16.36 0.61
C GLN A 22 -12.09 -17.36 0.45
N LYS A 23 -11.46 -17.39 -0.73
CA LYS A 23 -10.34 -18.31 -1.04
C LYS A 23 -9.02 -17.92 -0.40
N THR A 24 -8.83 -16.62 -0.13
CA THR A 24 -7.52 -16.06 0.30
C THR A 24 -7.46 -15.64 1.76
N LYS A 25 -8.58 -15.81 2.49
CA LYS A 25 -8.64 -15.55 3.94
C LYS A 25 -7.57 -16.34 4.68
N GLY A 26 -6.78 -15.64 5.50
CA GLY A 26 -5.66 -16.23 6.24
C GLY A 26 -4.35 -16.40 5.44
N LEU A 27 -4.37 -16.24 4.11
CA LEU A 27 -3.18 -16.31 3.25
C LEU A 27 -2.58 -14.93 2.94
N VAL A 28 -3.28 -13.86 3.26
CA VAL A 28 -2.88 -12.47 3.04
C VAL A 28 -2.93 -11.67 4.35
N TRP A 29 -2.19 -10.55 4.42
CA TRP A 29 -2.36 -9.58 5.49
C TRP A 29 -3.75 -8.94 5.42
N GLY A 30 -4.22 -8.63 4.21
CA GLY A 30 -5.51 -8.01 3.98
C GLY A 30 -5.72 -7.54 2.55
N TYR A 31 -6.67 -6.64 2.38
CA TYR A 31 -7.18 -6.21 1.09
C TYR A 31 -7.12 -4.68 0.96
N LYS A 32 -6.70 -4.21 -0.22
CA LYS A 32 -6.70 -2.79 -0.57
C LYS A 32 -7.90 -2.48 -1.45
N ILE A 33 -8.65 -1.44 -1.09
CA ILE A 33 -9.86 -1.00 -1.76
C ILE A 33 -9.91 0.52 -1.95
N ARG A 34 -10.56 0.93 -3.03
CA ARG A 34 -10.96 2.32 -3.32
C ARG A 34 -12.28 2.32 -4.08
N LYS A 35 -12.31 1.65 -5.25
CA LYS A 35 -13.50 1.60 -6.12
C LYS A 35 -14.73 1.08 -5.37
N SER A 36 -14.59 -0.01 -4.61
CA SER A 36 -15.69 -0.59 -3.86
C SER A 36 -16.31 0.38 -2.85
N VAL A 37 -15.51 1.26 -2.24
CA VAL A 37 -16.04 2.30 -1.32
C VAL A 37 -16.86 3.34 -2.10
N LEU A 38 -16.39 3.76 -3.29
CA LEU A 38 -17.12 4.70 -4.14
C LEU A 38 -18.46 4.14 -4.63
N GLU A 39 -18.51 2.85 -4.95
CA GLU A 39 -19.72 2.19 -5.49
C GLU A 39 -20.71 1.76 -4.40
N ARG A 40 -20.25 1.39 -3.20
CA ARG A 40 -21.04 0.72 -2.17
C ARG A 40 -21.09 1.48 -0.84
N GLY A 41 -20.37 2.59 -0.70
CA GLY A 41 -20.23 3.35 0.54
C GLY A 41 -19.36 2.66 1.59
N LEU A 42 -19.25 3.29 2.74
CA LEU A 42 -18.33 2.89 3.82
C LEU A 42 -18.61 1.50 4.42
N LYS A 43 -19.84 1.01 4.35
CA LYS A 43 -20.22 -0.32 4.87
C LYS A 43 -19.40 -1.45 4.25
N VAL A 44 -18.87 -1.27 3.04
CA VAL A 44 -18.03 -2.29 2.39
C VAL A 44 -16.73 -2.55 3.18
N ILE A 45 -16.24 -1.59 3.93
CA ILE A 45 -15.05 -1.74 4.78
C ILE A 45 -15.34 -2.78 5.87
N THR A 46 -16.47 -2.64 6.57
CA THR A 46 -16.92 -3.61 7.60
C THR A 46 -17.19 -4.99 7.02
N GLU A 47 -17.69 -5.07 5.78
CA GLU A 47 -17.92 -6.35 5.10
C GLU A 47 -16.60 -7.08 4.81
N ILE A 48 -15.59 -6.37 4.30
CA ILE A 48 -14.26 -6.92 3.97
C ILE A 48 -13.48 -7.29 5.24
N LYS A 49 -13.66 -6.54 6.32
CA LYS A 49 -13.01 -6.80 7.62
C LYS A 49 -13.24 -8.22 8.15
N LYS A 50 -14.31 -8.88 7.77
CA LYS A 50 -14.60 -10.28 8.10
C LYS A 50 -13.62 -11.28 7.48
N PHE A 51 -12.89 -10.86 6.45
CA PHE A 51 -11.94 -11.69 5.72
C PHE A 51 -10.46 -11.38 6.05
N GLY A 52 -10.16 -10.17 6.50
CA GLY A 52 -8.81 -9.73 6.82
C GLY A 52 -8.72 -8.23 7.09
N ASN A 53 -7.51 -7.71 7.18
CA ASN A 53 -7.30 -6.27 7.34
C ASN A 53 -7.69 -5.49 6.08
N VAL A 54 -8.03 -4.21 6.24
CA VAL A 54 -8.53 -3.36 5.16
C VAL A 54 -7.67 -2.11 5.01
N MET A 55 -7.10 -1.93 3.83
CA MET A 55 -6.41 -0.71 3.43
C MET A 55 -7.31 0.09 2.48
N VAL A 56 -7.74 1.28 2.89
CA VAL A 56 -8.51 2.23 2.08
C VAL A 56 -7.55 3.16 1.35
N ASP A 57 -7.46 3.04 0.01
CA ASP A 57 -6.39 3.67 -0.79
C ASP A 57 -6.89 4.84 -1.64
N PHE A 58 -7.42 5.90 -1.00
CA PHE A 58 -7.84 7.13 -1.68
C PHE A 58 -6.69 8.09 -1.96
N LYS A 59 -5.58 8.00 -1.23
CA LYS A 59 -4.45 8.94 -1.29
C LYS A 59 -4.95 10.37 -1.09
N LEU A 60 -5.65 10.61 0.03
CA LEU A 60 -6.27 11.89 0.34
C LEU A 60 -5.27 13.06 0.20
N TYR A 61 -5.74 14.13 -0.42
CA TYR A 61 -4.97 15.34 -0.64
C TYR A 61 -5.92 16.54 -0.63
N ASP A 62 -6.15 17.09 0.55
CA ASP A 62 -7.14 18.15 0.78
C ASP A 62 -6.70 19.02 1.97
N ILE A 63 -7.51 20.01 2.34
CA ILE A 63 -7.31 20.80 3.56
C ILE A 63 -7.45 19.93 4.83
N PRO A 64 -6.78 20.30 5.95
CA PRO A 64 -6.73 19.43 7.14
C PRO A 64 -8.09 18.98 7.66
N SER A 65 -9.09 19.87 7.73
CA SER A 65 -10.43 19.53 8.23
C SER A 65 -11.13 18.47 7.38
N ALA A 66 -11.09 18.59 6.05
CA ALA A 66 -11.69 17.63 5.12
C ALA A 66 -10.98 16.26 5.18
N MET A 67 -9.65 16.27 5.31
CA MET A 67 -8.87 15.04 5.49
C MET A 67 -9.22 14.36 6.80
N THR A 68 -9.33 15.12 7.90
CA THR A 68 -9.69 14.62 9.23
C THR A 68 -11.04 13.92 9.20
N GLU A 69 -12.05 14.54 8.58
CA GLU A 69 -13.40 13.98 8.46
C GLU A 69 -13.38 12.67 7.67
N SER A 70 -12.74 12.66 6.52
CA SER A 70 -12.60 11.45 5.70
C SER A 70 -11.87 10.32 6.43
N LEU A 71 -10.79 10.63 7.15
CA LEU A 71 -10.02 9.66 7.92
C LEU A 71 -10.84 9.06 9.07
N LYS A 72 -11.59 9.89 9.82
CA LYS A 72 -12.50 9.44 10.89
C LYS A 72 -13.52 8.44 10.34
N LEU A 73 -14.18 8.78 9.25
CA LEU A 73 -15.18 7.91 8.61
C LEU A 73 -14.60 6.55 8.19
N HIS A 74 -13.39 6.54 7.62
CA HIS A 74 -12.72 5.29 7.22
C HIS A 74 -12.36 4.43 8.45
N ILE A 75 -11.79 5.04 9.49
CA ILE A 75 -11.35 4.35 10.72
C ILE A 75 -12.57 3.81 11.47
N GLU A 76 -13.62 4.58 11.63
CA GLU A 76 -14.88 4.18 12.28
C GLU A 76 -15.56 3.02 11.54
N ALA A 77 -15.47 2.98 10.20
CA ALA A 77 -15.95 1.86 9.40
C ALA A 77 -15.08 0.59 9.53
N GLY A 78 -13.90 0.68 10.18
CA GLY A 78 -13.01 -0.46 10.45
C GLY A 78 -11.79 -0.57 9.55
N ALA A 79 -11.39 0.49 8.85
CA ALA A 79 -10.14 0.51 8.09
C ALA A 79 -8.93 0.38 9.02
N ASP A 80 -8.01 -0.53 8.70
CA ASP A 80 -6.73 -0.67 9.40
C ASP A 80 -5.71 0.32 8.90
N ILE A 81 -5.75 0.63 7.60
CA ILE A 81 -4.86 1.60 6.96
C ILE A 81 -5.70 2.50 6.02
N THR A 82 -5.45 3.79 6.06
CA THR A 82 -5.94 4.75 5.07
C THR A 82 -4.80 5.59 4.53
N THR A 83 -4.80 5.90 3.23
CA THR A 83 -3.69 6.58 2.57
C THR A 83 -3.95 8.06 2.39
N ILE A 84 -2.90 8.85 2.62
CA ILE A 84 -2.85 10.30 2.34
C ILE A 84 -1.58 10.62 1.57
N HIS A 85 -1.51 11.73 0.86
CA HIS A 85 -0.26 12.21 0.29
C HIS A 85 0.61 12.91 1.33
N CYS A 86 1.91 12.57 1.42
CA CYS A 86 2.86 13.25 2.31
C CYS A 86 2.93 14.76 2.05
N THR A 87 2.82 15.16 0.77
CA THR A 87 2.86 16.57 0.37
C THR A 87 1.66 17.40 0.80
N ALA A 88 0.61 16.77 1.33
CA ALA A 88 -0.49 17.49 1.96
C ALA A 88 -0.07 18.17 3.29
N GLY A 89 1.07 17.79 3.87
CA GLY A 89 1.57 18.36 5.13
C GLY A 89 0.67 18.10 6.33
N TYR A 90 -0.21 17.10 6.25
CA TYR A 90 -1.21 16.79 7.26
C TYR A 90 -0.59 16.14 8.51
N LYS A 91 -1.01 16.61 9.69
CA LYS A 91 -0.55 16.10 10.98
C LYS A 91 -1.74 15.57 11.78
N PRO A 92 -2.01 14.27 11.75
CA PRO A 92 -3.22 13.69 12.36
C PRO A 92 -3.34 13.97 13.86
N GLN A 93 -2.22 14.02 14.58
CA GLN A 93 -2.22 14.27 16.04
C GLN A 93 -2.73 15.68 16.38
N SER A 94 -2.50 16.69 15.54
CA SER A 94 -3.04 18.04 15.72
C SER A 94 -4.57 18.08 15.61
N GLU A 95 -5.15 17.06 14.96
CA GLU A 95 -6.59 16.90 14.74
C GLU A 95 -7.22 15.81 15.65
N GLY A 96 -6.47 15.35 16.65
CA GLY A 96 -6.94 14.34 17.60
C GLY A 96 -7.02 12.91 17.04
N LEU A 97 -6.32 12.62 15.94
CA LEU A 97 -6.25 11.27 15.35
C LEU A 97 -4.94 10.57 15.69
N SER A 98 -5.02 9.26 15.94
CA SER A 98 -3.84 8.41 16.06
C SER A 98 -3.16 8.21 14.71
N LYS A 99 -1.82 8.17 14.70
CA LYS A 99 -1.04 7.84 13.51
C LYS A 99 -1.19 6.39 13.04
N ASN A 100 -1.66 5.49 13.91
CA ASN A 100 -1.62 4.04 13.73
C ASN A 100 -2.38 3.52 12.49
N HIS A 101 -3.31 4.32 11.96
CA HIS A 101 -4.12 3.95 10.79
C HIS A 101 -3.69 4.69 9.52
N ILE A 102 -2.61 5.47 9.55
CA ILE A 102 -2.29 6.38 8.45
C ILE A 102 -1.03 5.96 7.73
N ALA A 103 -1.15 5.89 6.40
CA ALA A 103 -0.05 5.65 5.49
C ALA A 103 0.20 6.89 4.60
N GLY A 104 1.36 7.52 4.77
CA GLY A 104 1.81 8.61 3.92
C GLY A 104 2.30 8.09 2.57
N VAL A 105 1.73 8.58 1.47
CA VAL A 105 2.19 8.25 0.11
C VAL A 105 3.26 9.26 -0.30
N THR A 106 4.44 8.76 -0.64
CA THR A 106 5.57 9.58 -1.13
C THR A 106 5.36 9.96 -2.61
N ILE A 107 6.32 9.69 -3.46
CA ILE A 107 6.19 9.86 -4.91
C ILE A 107 5.54 8.62 -5.50
N LEU A 108 4.55 8.79 -6.38
CA LEU A 108 3.84 7.68 -7.02
C LEU A 108 4.82 6.78 -7.80
N THR A 109 4.65 5.47 -7.71
CA THR A 109 5.51 4.48 -8.40
C THR A 109 5.44 4.56 -9.92
N SER A 110 4.41 5.21 -10.47
CA SER A 110 4.27 5.52 -11.90
C SER A 110 5.06 6.77 -12.33
N MET A 111 5.58 7.56 -11.40
CA MET A 111 6.36 8.76 -11.68
C MET A 111 7.85 8.42 -11.79
N ASP A 112 8.44 8.69 -12.94
CA ASP A 112 9.88 8.64 -13.17
C ASP A 112 10.57 9.99 -12.86
N GLN A 113 11.89 10.03 -12.94
CA GLN A 113 12.68 11.25 -12.71
C GLN A 113 12.33 12.37 -13.73
N LYS A 114 11.96 12.01 -14.95
CA LYS A 114 11.61 12.99 -16.01
C LYS A 114 10.29 13.70 -15.69
N HIS A 115 9.25 12.95 -15.25
CA HIS A 115 7.98 13.53 -14.80
C HIS A 115 8.17 14.33 -13.52
N PHE A 116 8.98 13.82 -12.58
CA PHE A 116 9.30 14.51 -11.34
C PHE A 116 9.91 15.91 -11.62
N ASN A 117 10.90 16.02 -12.51
CA ASN A 117 11.56 17.27 -12.84
C ASN A 117 10.65 18.35 -13.45
N ARG A 118 9.47 17.98 -13.96
CA ARG A 118 8.52 18.97 -14.52
C ARG A 118 7.82 19.79 -13.43
N TYR A 119 7.65 19.22 -12.24
CA TYR A 119 6.84 19.79 -11.17
C TYR A 119 7.66 20.12 -9.92
N TYR A 120 8.77 19.43 -9.70
CA TYR A 120 9.64 19.59 -8.55
C TYR A 120 10.98 20.08 -9.00
N GLN A 121 11.26 21.38 -8.81
CA GLN A 121 12.53 21.98 -9.22
C GLN A 121 13.69 21.55 -8.33
N GLY A 122 14.83 21.24 -8.95
CA GLY A 122 16.15 21.21 -8.31
C GLY A 122 16.42 20.01 -7.40
N GLY A 123 15.93 18.79 -7.73
CA GLY A 123 16.26 17.66 -6.90
C GLY A 123 16.19 16.30 -7.59
N SER A 124 16.74 15.29 -6.94
CA SER A 124 16.51 13.91 -7.30
C SER A 124 15.21 13.43 -6.63
N LEU A 125 14.41 12.64 -7.35
CA LEU A 125 13.23 11.96 -6.82
C LEU A 125 13.57 11.21 -5.52
N LEU A 126 14.71 10.52 -5.50
CA LEU A 126 15.18 9.76 -4.34
C LEU A 126 15.43 10.64 -3.10
N LYS A 127 16.04 11.82 -3.27
CA LYS A 127 16.23 12.78 -2.17
C LYS A 127 14.91 13.30 -1.64
N MET A 128 13.92 13.52 -2.53
CA MET A 128 12.59 13.97 -2.13
C MET A 128 11.87 12.89 -1.32
N VAL A 129 11.93 11.63 -1.75
CA VAL A 129 11.38 10.50 -0.98
C VAL A 129 12.02 10.41 0.41
N GLY A 130 13.34 10.60 0.51
CA GLY A 130 14.05 10.63 1.80
C GLY A 130 13.53 11.71 2.75
N ARG A 131 13.34 12.94 2.25
CA ARG A 131 12.75 14.05 3.02
C ARG A 131 11.31 13.72 3.47
N MET A 132 10.48 13.26 2.53
CA MET A 132 9.10 12.86 2.84
C MET A 132 9.03 11.78 3.91
N ALA A 133 9.95 10.80 3.88
CA ALA A 133 10.01 9.74 4.87
C ALA A 133 10.37 10.28 6.26
N GLN A 134 11.35 11.18 6.37
CA GLN A 134 11.75 11.83 7.61
C GLN A 134 10.60 12.68 8.19
N ASP A 135 9.93 13.48 7.33
CA ASP A 135 8.81 14.31 7.74
C ASP A 135 7.57 13.48 8.15
N ALA A 136 7.38 12.30 7.53
CA ALA A 136 6.27 11.40 7.79
C ALA A 136 6.43 10.61 9.10
N GLN A 137 7.65 10.23 9.48
CA GLN A 137 7.95 9.35 10.61
C GLN A 137 7.25 9.73 11.93
N PRO A 138 7.24 10.99 12.39
CA PRO A 138 6.56 11.34 13.63
C PRO A 138 5.03 11.32 13.52
N HIS A 139 4.49 11.38 12.29
CA HIS A 139 3.08 11.64 12.05
C HIS A 139 2.30 10.43 11.54
N TYR A 140 2.96 9.46 10.88
CA TYR A 140 2.30 8.31 10.26
C TYR A 140 2.93 7.00 10.75
N GLU A 141 2.14 5.96 10.79
CA GLU A 141 2.60 4.60 11.12
C GLU A 141 3.24 3.92 9.90
N TYR A 142 2.72 4.24 8.71
CA TYR A 142 3.14 3.61 7.46
C TYR A 142 3.57 4.64 6.42
N LEU A 143 4.48 4.21 5.53
CA LEU A 143 4.90 4.95 4.35
C LEU A 143 4.69 4.10 3.11
N VAL A 144 3.99 4.63 2.10
CA VAL A 144 3.89 3.99 0.79
C VAL A 144 4.99 4.54 -0.11
N CYS A 145 5.91 3.68 -0.55
CA CYS A 145 7.07 4.02 -1.39
C CYS A 145 7.36 2.90 -2.39
N ALA A 146 8.13 3.18 -3.43
CA ALA A 146 8.60 2.13 -4.32
C ALA A 146 9.70 1.30 -3.65
N ALA A 147 9.83 0.03 -4.06
CA ALA A 147 10.86 -0.86 -3.52
C ALA A 147 12.30 -0.34 -3.76
N GLN A 148 12.51 0.40 -4.87
CA GLN A 148 13.79 1.06 -5.18
C GLN A 148 14.15 2.21 -4.24
N ASP A 149 13.18 2.72 -3.49
CA ASP A 149 13.42 3.81 -2.53
C ASP A 149 13.90 3.31 -1.17
N LEU A 150 13.71 2.01 -0.87
CA LEU A 150 13.90 1.41 0.45
C LEU A 150 15.31 1.62 1.01
N GLU A 151 16.35 1.41 0.21
CA GLU A 151 17.74 1.60 0.65
C GLU A 151 17.99 3.02 1.15
N ASN A 152 17.39 4.02 0.48
CA ASN A 152 17.55 5.43 0.83
C ASN A 152 16.84 5.84 2.12
N ILE A 153 15.83 5.08 2.53
CA ILE A 153 15.00 5.35 3.72
C ILE A 153 15.11 4.25 4.78
N GLN A 154 16.13 3.40 4.69
CA GLN A 154 16.30 2.26 5.60
C GLN A 154 16.42 2.70 7.07
N ALA A 155 17.11 3.81 7.33
CA ALA A 155 17.31 4.36 8.67
C ALA A 155 16.07 5.07 9.25
N VAL A 156 15.00 5.27 8.46
CA VAL A 156 13.79 5.92 8.94
C VAL A 156 12.89 4.87 9.59
N ASP A 157 12.60 5.05 10.88
CA ASP A 157 11.75 4.16 11.68
C ASP A 157 10.26 4.40 11.40
N ILE A 158 9.80 3.86 10.29
CA ILE A 158 8.40 3.89 9.81
C ILE A 158 8.16 2.60 9.03
N LYS A 159 7.00 1.97 9.16
CA LYS A 159 6.65 0.76 8.39
C LYS A 159 6.46 1.08 6.91
N LYS A 160 7.05 0.29 6.02
CA LYS A 160 7.08 0.52 4.57
C LYS A 160 6.11 -0.41 3.85
N ILE A 161 5.22 0.17 3.04
CA ILE A 161 4.28 -0.53 2.16
C ILE A 161 4.74 -0.33 0.72
N CYS A 162 5.09 -1.41 0.02
CA CYS A 162 5.62 -1.34 -1.34
C CYS A 162 4.63 -1.90 -2.37
N PRO A 163 4.06 -1.05 -3.24
CA PRO A 163 3.36 -1.48 -4.45
C PRO A 163 4.35 -1.78 -5.58
N GLY A 164 3.83 -2.29 -6.71
CA GLY A 164 4.66 -2.57 -7.89
C GLY A 164 5.47 -3.86 -7.78
N ILE A 165 5.07 -4.77 -6.91
CA ILE A 165 5.79 -6.02 -6.66
C ILE A 165 5.46 -7.07 -7.71
N ARG A 166 6.51 -7.76 -8.22
CA ARG A 166 6.44 -8.79 -9.24
C ARG A 166 7.21 -10.04 -8.79
N PRO A 167 6.52 -11.12 -8.44
CA PRO A 167 7.18 -12.39 -8.13
C PRO A 167 8.00 -12.89 -9.32
N ARG A 168 9.10 -13.59 -9.05
CA ARG A 168 10.02 -14.10 -10.10
C ARG A 168 9.35 -14.99 -11.14
N TRP A 169 8.28 -15.68 -10.77
CA TRP A 169 7.51 -16.53 -11.66
C TRP A 169 6.54 -15.77 -12.59
N HIS A 170 6.40 -14.45 -12.43
CA HIS A 170 5.53 -13.58 -13.23
C HIS A 170 6.36 -12.62 -14.07
N LEU A 171 6.70 -13.03 -15.30
CA LEU A 171 7.58 -12.32 -16.22
C LEU A 171 6.83 -11.51 -17.29
N GLN A 172 5.63 -10.99 -17.00
CA GLN A 172 4.89 -10.19 -17.98
C GLN A 172 5.27 -8.71 -17.87
N ASP A 173 5.53 -8.08 -19.02
CA ASP A 173 5.63 -6.63 -19.15
C ASP A 173 4.29 -5.98 -18.84
N ASP A 174 4.32 -4.96 -17.99
CA ASP A 174 3.15 -4.18 -17.64
C ASP A 174 3.52 -2.69 -17.41
N ASP A 175 2.53 -1.84 -17.09
CA ASP A 175 2.65 -0.40 -16.92
C ASP A 175 3.44 0.06 -15.66
N GLN A 176 3.96 -0.88 -14.85
CA GLN A 176 4.77 -0.55 -13.68
C GLN A 176 6.23 -0.35 -14.07
N GLN A 177 6.71 0.88 -13.95
CA GLN A 177 8.10 1.23 -14.29
C GLN A 177 9.09 0.92 -13.17
N ARG A 178 8.63 0.87 -11.91
CA ARG A 178 9.46 0.68 -10.72
C ARG A 178 9.03 -0.60 -10.02
N THR A 179 9.57 -1.74 -10.44
CA THR A 179 9.22 -3.07 -9.94
C THR A 179 10.36 -3.71 -9.15
N ALA A 180 10.03 -4.62 -8.23
CA ALA A 180 10.95 -5.50 -7.52
C ALA A 180 10.26 -6.83 -7.21
N THR A 181 11.04 -7.88 -6.93
CA THR A 181 10.50 -9.13 -6.44
C THR A 181 10.06 -9.03 -4.97
N PRO A 182 9.13 -9.89 -4.49
CA PRO A 182 8.76 -9.97 -3.09
C PRO A 182 9.97 -10.14 -2.16
N ALA A 183 10.87 -11.04 -2.50
CA ALA A 183 12.09 -11.32 -1.73
C ALA A 183 13.00 -10.08 -1.63
N GLU A 184 13.28 -9.41 -2.75
CA GLU A 184 14.11 -8.20 -2.77
C GLU A 184 13.49 -7.08 -1.94
N ALA A 185 12.18 -6.82 -2.10
CA ALA A 185 11.50 -5.77 -1.35
C ALA A 185 11.55 -6.02 0.16
N VAL A 186 11.30 -7.26 0.61
CA VAL A 186 11.34 -7.61 2.05
C VAL A 186 12.77 -7.55 2.57
N LYS A 187 13.76 -8.05 1.85
CA LYS A 187 15.18 -7.97 2.22
C LYS A 187 15.64 -6.52 2.40
N ASN A 188 15.12 -5.60 1.59
CA ASN A 188 15.43 -4.17 1.66
C ASN A 188 14.57 -3.40 2.68
N GLY A 189 13.73 -4.09 3.47
CA GLY A 189 13.01 -3.50 4.59
C GLY A 189 11.53 -3.17 4.32
N ALA A 190 10.89 -3.76 3.31
CA ALA A 190 9.44 -3.67 3.17
C ALA A 190 8.72 -4.49 4.25
N ASP A 191 7.74 -3.87 4.92
CA ASP A 191 6.88 -4.54 5.90
C ASP A 191 5.67 -5.18 5.26
N LEU A 192 5.06 -4.49 4.27
CA LEU A 192 3.88 -4.96 3.55
C LEU A 192 4.08 -4.75 2.03
N LEU A 193 3.51 -5.66 1.23
CA LEU A 193 3.64 -5.70 -0.22
C LEU A 193 2.28 -5.64 -0.88
N VAL A 194 2.02 -4.67 -1.76
CA VAL A 194 0.79 -4.66 -2.57
C VAL A 194 1.05 -5.40 -3.87
N ILE A 195 0.44 -6.60 -4.01
CA ILE A 195 0.63 -7.48 -5.16
C ILE A 195 -0.73 -7.74 -5.82
N GLY A 196 -0.93 -7.18 -7.00
CA GLY A 196 -2.20 -7.27 -7.74
C GLY A 196 -2.16 -8.31 -8.86
N ARG A 197 -1.94 -7.84 -10.09
CA ARG A 197 -2.02 -8.63 -11.33
C ARG A 197 -1.33 -9.98 -11.29
N PRO A 198 -0.12 -10.13 -10.75
CA PRO A 198 0.53 -11.44 -10.68
C PRO A 198 -0.31 -12.51 -9.98
N ILE A 199 -1.03 -12.13 -8.92
CA ILE A 199 -1.86 -13.06 -8.14
C ILE A 199 -3.28 -13.10 -8.71
N LEU A 200 -3.92 -11.95 -8.93
CA LEU A 200 -5.33 -11.86 -9.32
C LEU A 200 -5.64 -12.40 -10.72
N LYS A 201 -4.64 -12.42 -11.63
CA LYS A 201 -4.76 -12.99 -12.99
C LYS A 201 -4.23 -14.42 -13.09
N ALA A 202 -3.72 -15.00 -12.01
CA ALA A 202 -3.29 -16.40 -12.00
C ALA A 202 -4.49 -17.33 -12.15
N ALA A 203 -4.32 -18.42 -12.90
CA ALA A 203 -5.34 -19.46 -13.00
C ALA A 203 -5.65 -20.10 -11.64
N ASP A 204 -4.63 -20.23 -10.80
CA ASP A 204 -4.74 -20.64 -9.40
C ASP A 204 -4.22 -19.52 -8.47
N ILE A 205 -5.16 -18.75 -7.92
CA ILE A 205 -4.88 -17.62 -7.02
C ILE A 205 -4.24 -18.12 -5.70
N VAL A 206 -4.70 -19.24 -5.16
CA VAL A 206 -4.18 -19.78 -3.90
C VAL A 206 -2.74 -20.25 -4.08
N GLY A 207 -2.47 -21.06 -5.08
CA GLY A 207 -1.11 -21.51 -5.38
C GLY A 207 -0.15 -20.36 -5.73
N ALA A 208 -0.66 -19.28 -6.38
CA ALA A 208 0.14 -18.07 -6.62
C ALA A 208 0.50 -17.35 -5.32
N LEU A 209 -0.43 -17.28 -4.35
CA LEU A 209 -0.18 -16.70 -3.02
C LEU A 209 0.80 -17.55 -2.22
N GLU A 210 0.62 -18.86 -2.20
CA GLU A 210 1.51 -19.79 -1.48
C GLU A 210 2.94 -19.70 -2.00
N ARG A 211 3.14 -19.71 -3.32
CA ARG A 211 4.47 -19.50 -3.93
C ARG A 211 5.08 -18.15 -3.55
N THR A 212 4.28 -17.09 -3.54
CA THR A 212 4.75 -15.75 -3.17
C THR A 212 5.08 -15.67 -1.68
N ASN A 213 4.27 -16.25 -0.80
CA ASN A 213 4.56 -16.32 0.63
C ASN A 213 5.81 -17.16 0.92
N ALA A 214 6.04 -18.25 0.16
CA ALA A 214 7.26 -19.05 0.27
C ALA A 214 8.50 -18.26 -0.16
N GLU A 215 8.41 -17.46 -1.25
CA GLU A 215 9.48 -16.56 -1.69
C GLU A 215 9.84 -15.53 -0.61
N ILE A 216 8.84 -14.96 0.07
CA ILE A 216 9.03 -14.03 1.18
C ILE A 216 9.67 -14.75 2.39
N ALA A 217 9.16 -15.92 2.75
CA ALA A 217 9.64 -16.67 3.91
C ALA A 217 11.13 -17.05 3.82
N ALA A 218 11.60 -17.32 2.60
CA ALA A 218 13.00 -17.69 2.34
C ALA A 218 14.02 -16.57 2.67
N VAL A 219 13.58 -15.31 2.86
CA VAL A 219 14.46 -14.17 3.17
C VAL A 219 14.22 -13.57 4.56
N VAL A 220 13.21 -14.04 5.28
CA VAL A 220 12.86 -13.60 6.65
C VAL A 220 13.40 -14.59 7.70
N ALA A 221 13.78 -15.80 7.25
CA ALA A 221 14.43 -16.82 8.10
C ALA A 221 15.89 -16.45 8.32
#